data_afd0b43fbc830824270c0c2d3f91982b
#
_entry.id   afd0b43fbc830824270c0c2d3f91982b
#
_cell.length_a   1.000
_cell.length_b   1.000
_cell.length_c   1.000
_cell.angle_alpha   90.00
_cell.angle_beta   90.00
_cell.angle_gamma   90.00
#
_symmetry.space_group_name_H-M   'P 1'
#
loop_
_entity.id
_entity.type
_entity.pdbx_description
1 polymer ?
#
loop_
_entity_poly.entity_id
_entity_poly.type
_entity_poly.pdbx_seq_one_letter_code
_entity_poly.pdbx_strand_id
1 'polypeptide(L)'
;RAAIVSEHAGTTRDRQYGKCEWCNREFSLVDTGGWVVNSDDIFEEEIRKQVLVATEEADCILFVVDNDNGITDLDQQVATILRQTKVPVILCANKCDDNKDIYQSAEFYGLGLGTPYCISAATGSGTGDLLDLVLEKLGPETRQEEEARIPRFAIVGRPNAGKSSLINAFIGEDRHIVTDIAGTTRDSILTRYDKFGFDFYLVDTAGIRKKSKVSEDLEFYSVMRSIRAIENSDVCILLIDATRGIESQDMNIFQLIQRNQKSLVVAINKWDLVEDKSQRAIDHFQDTIRERMAPFDDFPIIFTSALTKQRIYKLLETAKNVYIQRQARITTAKLNEEMLPLIEAYPPPSIKGKYIKIKYCMQLPNTQIPSFVFYANLPQYVKEPYKRFLENKIRERWNFSGTPINIFIRQK
;
A
#
# COMPACT_ATOMS: atom_id res chain seq x y z
N ARG A 1 -16.23 -8.92 7.61
CA ARG A 1 -16.75 -7.64 8.20
C ARG A 1 -15.61 -6.80 8.75
N ALA A 2 -14.96 -6.03 7.90
CA ALA A 2 -13.96 -5.04 8.33
C ALA A 2 -14.37 -3.59 7.97
N ALA A 3 -15.53 -3.37 7.38
CA ALA A 3 -16.05 -2.03 7.13
C ALA A 3 -16.93 -1.58 8.31
N ILE A 4 -16.48 -0.57 9.05
CA ILE A 4 -17.29 0.12 10.05
C ILE A 4 -18.08 1.19 9.32
N VAL A 5 -19.40 1.06 9.31
CA VAL A 5 -20.32 2.07 8.79
C VAL A 5 -20.42 3.21 9.80
N SER A 6 -20.20 4.47 9.39
CA SER A 6 -20.54 5.65 10.18
C SER A 6 -21.46 6.57 9.39
N GLU A 7 -22.50 7.07 10.05
CA GLU A 7 -23.55 7.93 9.48
C GLU A 7 -23.10 9.38 9.16
N HIS A 8 -21.84 9.73 9.37
CA HIS A 8 -21.34 11.06 9.07
C HIS A 8 -20.34 11.04 7.92
N ALA A 9 -20.74 11.62 6.81
CA ALA A 9 -19.87 11.95 5.70
C ALA A 9 -18.73 12.86 6.19
N GLY A 10 -17.47 12.50 5.92
CA GLY A 10 -16.33 13.39 6.10
C GLY A 10 -15.43 13.12 7.31
N THR A 11 -15.61 12.06 8.10
CA THR A 11 -14.88 11.93 9.38
C THR A 11 -13.61 11.10 9.36
N THR A 12 -13.22 10.39 8.29
CA THR A 12 -11.89 9.73 8.28
C THR A 12 -11.37 9.51 6.87
N ARG A 13 -10.28 10.19 6.51
CA ARG A 13 -9.44 9.94 5.32
C ARG A 13 -8.87 8.50 5.28
N ASP A 14 -8.98 7.73 6.33
CA ASP A 14 -8.41 6.38 6.49
C ASP A 14 -9.25 5.25 5.87
N ARG A 15 -10.45 5.52 5.35
CA ARG A 15 -11.40 4.49 4.87
C ARG A 15 -11.37 4.23 3.37
N GLN A 16 -10.53 4.93 2.64
CA GLN A 16 -10.56 4.97 1.17
C GLN A 16 -9.75 3.85 0.51
N TYR A 17 -8.98 3.11 1.28
CA TYR A 17 -8.16 2.01 0.80
C TYR A 17 -8.29 0.79 1.70
N GLY A 18 -8.59 -0.36 1.10
CA GLY A 18 -8.70 -1.64 1.78
C GLY A 18 -8.09 -2.77 0.97
N LYS A 19 -7.63 -3.82 1.66
CA LYS A 19 -7.24 -5.09 1.06
C LYS A 19 -8.38 -6.07 1.21
N CYS A 20 -8.70 -6.78 0.15
CA CYS A 20 -9.64 -7.88 0.12
C CYS A 20 -8.91 -9.15 -0.29
N GLU A 21 -9.15 -10.24 0.44
CA GLU A 21 -8.68 -11.57 0.07
C GLU A 21 -9.90 -12.43 -0.25
N TRP A 22 -9.94 -12.99 -1.45
CA TRP A 22 -10.98 -13.90 -1.90
C TRP A 22 -10.38 -15.04 -2.71
N CYS A 23 -10.76 -16.27 -2.41
CA CYS A 23 -10.23 -17.47 -3.06
C CYS A 23 -8.69 -17.52 -3.13
N ASN A 24 -7.99 -17.17 -2.04
CA ASN A 24 -6.52 -17.06 -1.92
C ASN A 24 -5.87 -16.03 -2.85
N ARG A 25 -6.63 -15.10 -3.38
CA ARG A 25 -6.13 -13.98 -4.17
C ARG A 25 -6.39 -12.67 -3.42
N GLU A 26 -5.34 -11.88 -3.25
CA GLU A 26 -5.42 -10.54 -2.66
C GLU A 26 -5.56 -9.48 -3.75
N PHE A 27 -6.45 -8.51 -3.54
CA PHE A 27 -6.60 -7.33 -4.36
C PHE A 27 -6.97 -6.12 -3.52
N SER A 28 -6.76 -4.94 -4.09
CA SER A 28 -6.98 -3.67 -3.41
C SER A 28 -8.31 -3.05 -3.79
N LEU A 29 -9.01 -2.52 -2.80
CA LEU A 29 -10.24 -1.75 -2.96
C LEU A 29 -9.96 -0.28 -2.65
N VAL A 30 -10.38 0.60 -3.54
CA VAL A 30 -10.29 2.06 -3.35
C VAL A 30 -11.67 2.65 -3.44
N ASP A 31 -12.10 3.32 -2.37
CA ASP A 31 -13.37 4.06 -2.35
C ASP A 31 -13.16 5.45 -2.91
N THR A 32 -13.79 5.74 -4.05
CA THR A 32 -13.73 7.05 -4.70
C THR A 32 -14.67 8.07 -4.06
N GLY A 33 -15.79 7.63 -3.47
CA GLY A 33 -16.82 8.52 -2.92
C GLY A 33 -16.39 9.30 -1.67
N GLY A 34 -15.42 8.79 -0.90
CA GLY A 34 -14.94 9.41 0.33
C GLY A 34 -14.08 10.68 0.12
N TRP A 35 -13.80 11.09 -1.12
CA TRP A 35 -12.94 12.23 -1.45
C TRP A 35 -13.67 13.53 -1.76
N VAL A 36 -15.00 13.52 -1.69
CA VAL A 36 -15.82 14.69 -1.99
C VAL A 36 -15.80 15.65 -0.79
N VAL A 37 -15.24 16.84 -0.97
CA VAL A 37 -15.18 17.90 0.04
C VAL A 37 -16.38 18.84 -0.13
N ASN A 38 -17.13 19.05 0.93
CA ASN A 38 -18.32 19.87 1.09
C ASN A 38 -18.36 21.18 0.29
N SER A 39 -19.00 21.17 -0.89
CA SER A 39 -19.66 22.36 -1.48
C SER A 39 -20.57 21.94 -2.64
N ASP A 40 -21.82 22.34 -2.60
CA ASP A 40 -22.88 21.85 -3.50
C ASP A 40 -22.67 22.17 -4.99
N ASP A 41 -21.94 23.22 -5.36
CA ASP A 41 -21.71 23.63 -6.75
C ASP A 41 -20.44 23.04 -7.42
N ILE A 42 -19.51 22.46 -6.62
CA ILE A 42 -18.25 21.84 -7.11
C ILE A 42 -18.40 20.32 -7.24
N PHE A 43 -19.48 19.77 -6.73
CA PHE A 43 -19.71 18.35 -6.49
C PHE A 43 -19.67 17.51 -7.78
N GLU A 44 -20.40 17.93 -8.83
CA GLU A 44 -20.51 17.14 -10.07
C GLU A 44 -19.19 17.10 -10.85
N GLU A 45 -18.46 18.22 -10.92
CA GLU A 45 -17.16 18.27 -11.62
C GLU A 45 -16.09 17.43 -10.90
N GLU A 46 -16.12 17.41 -9.57
CA GLU A 46 -15.19 16.63 -8.75
C GLU A 46 -15.45 15.12 -8.88
N ILE A 47 -16.71 14.68 -8.87
CA ILE A 47 -17.09 13.28 -9.13
C ILE A 47 -16.64 12.87 -10.53
N ARG A 48 -16.89 13.69 -11.53
CA ARG A 48 -16.48 13.42 -12.92
C ARG A 48 -14.95 13.24 -13.02
N LYS A 49 -14.16 14.07 -12.35
CA LYS A 49 -12.69 13.96 -12.30
C LYS A 49 -12.26 12.66 -11.63
N GLN A 50 -12.90 12.29 -10.53
CA GLN A 50 -12.59 11.04 -9.82
C GLN A 50 -12.91 9.80 -10.65
N VAL A 51 -14.05 9.79 -11.35
CA VAL A 51 -14.41 8.70 -12.27
C VAL A 51 -13.38 8.58 -13.40
N LEU A 52 -12.95 9.71 -13.99
CA LEU A 52 -11.91 9.70 -15.02
C LEU A 52 -10.60 9.12 -14.51
N VAL A 53 -10.16 9.50 -13.31
CA VAL A 53 -8.96 8.93 -12.69
C VAL A 53 -9.13 7.42 -12.43
N ALA A 54 -10.29 6.99 -11.94
CA ALA A 54 -10.57 5.57 -11.76
C ALA A 54 -10.52 4.81 -13.10
N THR A 55 -10.98 5.38 -14.21
CA THR A 55 -10.91 4.76 -15.54
C THR A 55 -9.47 4.64 -16.07
N GLU A 56 -8.55 5.47 -15.61
CA GLU A 56 -7.13 5.41 -15.98
C GLU A 56 -6.33 4.44 -15.10
N GLU A 57 -6.67 4.36 -13.81
CA GLU A 57 -5.81 3.71 -12.80
C GLU A 57 -6.38 2.40 -12.25
N ALA A 58 -7.67 2.08 -12.41
CA ALA A 58 -8.25 0.83 -11.91
C ALA A 58 -8.10 -0.33 -12.91
N ASP A 59 -7.95 -1.56 -12.40
CA ASP A 59 -7.98 -2.78 -13.20
C ASP A 59 -9.42 -3.30 -13.39
N CYS A 60 -10.32 -2.95 -12.46
CA CYS A 60 -11.76 -3.20 -12.50
C CYS A 60 -12.49 -2.11 -11.74
N ILE A 61 -13.67 -1.70 -12.22
CA ILE A 61 -14.49 -0.66 -11.58
C ILE A 61 -15.79 -1.30 -11.10
N LEU A 62 -16.10 -1.13 -9.83
CA LEU A 62 -17.41 -1.44 -9.25
C LEU A 62 -18.24 -0.15 -9.25
N PHE A 63 -19.24 -0.07 -10.12
CA PHE A 63 -20.20 1.03 -10.11
C PHE A 63 -21.41 0.64 -9.27
N VAL A 64 -21.49 1.23 -8.07
CA VAL A 64 -22.52 0.88 -7.08
C VAL A 64 -23.64 1.91 -7.13
N VAL A 65 -24.86 1.44 -7.43
CA VAL A 65 -26.09 2.23 -7.46
C VAL A 65 -27.05 1.80 -6.35
N ASP A 66 -27.90 2.70 -5.93
CA ASP A 66 -28.88 2.47 -4.85
C ASP A 66 -30.23 1.99 -5.42
N ASN A 67 -30.59 0.76 -5.12
CA ASN A 67 -31.82 0.14 -5.63
C ASN A 67 -33.11 0.82 -5.12
N ASP A 68 -33.09 1.43 -3.92
CA ASP A 68 -34.24 2.12 -3.36
C ASP A 68 -34.54 3.44 -4.08
N ASN A 69 -33.46 4.13 -4.55
CA ASN A 69 -33.61 5.43 -5.19
C ASN A 69 -33.81 5.35 -6.70
N GLY A 70 -33.59 4.17 -7.32
CA GLY A 70 -33.59 4.03 -8.76
C GLY A 70 -32.45 4.79 -9.45
N ILE A 71 -32.60 5.01 -10.76
CA ILE A 71 -31.59 5.73 -11.57
C ILE A 71 -31.68 7.23 -11.32
N THR A 72 -30.59 7.82 -10.84
CA THR A 72 -30.43 9.27 -10.68
C THR A 72 -29.74 9.91 -11.90
N ASP A 73 -29.87 11.25 -12.05
CA ASP A 73 -29.16 12.00 -13.11
C ASP A 73 -27.65 11.83 -13.00
N LEU A 74 -27.11 11.75 -11.77
CA LEU A 74 -25.72 11.51 -11.51
C LEU A 74 -25.27 10.12 -11.97
N ASP A 75 -26.09 9.09 -11.74
CA ASP A 75 -25.81 7.73 -12.23
C ASP A 75 -25.72 7.68 -13.76
N GLN A 76 -26.60 8.43 -14.45
CA GLN A 76 -26.58 8.53 -15.92
C GLN A 76 -25.31 9.23 -16.43
N GLN A 77 -24.88 10.30 -15.78
CA GLN A 77 -23.65 11.01 -16.13
C GLN A 77 -22.43 10.12 -15.95
N VAL A 78 -22.30 9.47 -14.81
CA VAL A 78 -21.20 8.52 -14.51
C VAL A 78 -21.22 7.35 -15.49
N ALA A 79 -22.38 6.75 -15.74
CA ALA A 79 -22.52 5.66 -16.71
C ALA A 79 -22.08 6.07 -18.13
N THR A 80 -22.31 7.33 -18.53
CA THR A 80 -21.89 7.85 -19.83
C THR A 80 -20.36 7.85 -19.96
N ILE A 81 -19.63 8.17 -18.89
CA ILE A 81 -18.16 8.11 -18.85
C ILE A 81 -17.70 6.65 -18.86
N LEU A 82 -18.31 5.81 -18.01
CA LEU A 82 -17.93 4.41 -17.84
C LEU A 82 -18.15 3.58 -19.11
N ARG A 83 -19.14 3.91 -19.95
CA ARG A 83 -19.35 3.26 -21.27
C ARG A 83 -18.20 3.48 -22.25
N GLN A 84 -17.43 4.55 -22.08
CA GLN A 84 -16.30 4.88 -22.96
C GLN A 84 -14.98 4.26 -22.50
N THR A 85 -14.92 3.73 -21.29
CA THR A 85 -13.70 3.12 -20.76
C THR A 85 -13.46 1.72 -21.32
N LYS A 86 -12.18 1.34 -21.37
CA LYS A 86 -11.75 -0.04 -21.68
C LYS A 86 -11.61 -0.90 -20.42
N VAL A 87 -11.70 -0.28 -19.25
CA VAL A 87 -11.64 -0.99 -17.96
C VAL A 87 -12.92 -1.79 -17.78
N PRO A 88 -12.86 -3.05 -17.33
CA PRO A 88 -14.05 -3.79 -16.98
C PRO A 88 -14.86 -3.04 -15.91
N VAL A 89 -16.15 -2.83 -16.19
CA VAL A 89 -17.09 -2.22 -15.25
C VAL A 89 -18.08 -3.27 -14.81
N ILE A 90 -18.30 -3.40 -13.50
CA ILE A 90 -19.34 -4.23 -12.90
C ILE A 90 -20.37 -3.29 -12.29
N LEU A 91 -21.61 -3.35 -12.79
CA LEU A 91 -22.73 -2.59 -12.25
C LEU A 91 -23.33 -3.35 -11.07
N CYS A 92 -23.33 -2.73 -9.88
CA CYS A 92 -23.81 -3.32 -8.63
C CYS A 92 -25.05 -2.54 -8.14
N ALA A 93 -26.21 -3.17 -8.09
CA ALA A 93 -27.39 -2.64 -7.42
C ALA A 93 -27.33 -3.04 -5.94
N ASN A 94 -27.08 -2.09 -5.07
CA ASN A 94 -27.04 -2.30 -3.61
C ASN A 94 -28.41 -2.10 -2.98
N LYS A 95 -28.58 -2.62 -1.76
CA LYS A 95 -29.84 -2.67 -1.00
C LYS A 95 -30.89 -3.61 -1.59
N CYS A 96 -30.46 -4.67 -2.25
CA CYS A 96 -31.33 -5.75 -2.67
C CYS A 96 -31.45 -6.76 -1.52
N ASP A 97 -32.32 -6.44 -0.55
CA ASP A 97 -32.49 -7.26 0.65
C ASP A 97 -33.49 -8.42 0.42
N ASP A 98 -34.45 -8.24 -0.46
CA ASP A 98 -35.52 -9.18 -0.77
C ASP A 98 -35.57 -9.56 -2.27
N ASN A 99 -36.27 -10.66 -2.61
CA ASN A 99 -36.45 -11.08 -3.99
C ASN A 99 -37.23 -10.06 -4.87
N LYS A 100 -38.00 -9.17 -4.28
CA LYS A 100 -38.68 -8.11 -5.01
C LYS A 100 -37.69 -7.07 -5.53
N ASP A 101 -36.66 -6.79 -4.77
CA ASP A 101 -35.64 -5.79 -5.09
C ASP A 101 -34.81 -6.24 -6.32
N ILE A 102 -34.68 -7.55 -6.51
CA ILE A 102 -34.04 -8.13 -7.71
C ILE A 102 -34.82 -7.76 -8.98
N TYR A 103 -36.16 -7.77 -8.94
CA TYR A 103 -36.96 -7.36 -10.10
C TYR A 103 -36.87 -5.84 -10.35
N GLN A 104 -36.78 -5.05 -9.29
CA GLN A 104 -36.65 -3.60 -9.38
C GLN A 104 -35.31 -3.21 -9.99
N SER A 105 -34.23 -3.93 -9.70
CA SER A 105 -32.90 -3.67 -10.25
C SER A 105 -32.82 -3.78 -11.78
N ALA A 106 -33.83 -4.37 -12.44
CA ALA A 106 -33.90 -4.41 -13.89
C ALA A 106 -33.94 -3.01 -14.54
N GLU A 107 -34.36 -1.99 -13.82
CA GLU A 107 -34.31 -0.60 -14.25
C GLU A 107 -32.89 -0.18 -14.65
N PHE A 108 -31.87 -0.65 -13.93
CA PHE A 108 -30.48 -0.27 -14.16
C PHE A 108 -29.87 -0.80 -15.48
N TYR A 109 -30.55 -1.70 -16.21
CA TYR A 109 -30.16 -1.99 -17.59
C TYR A 109 -30.18 -0.73 -18.47
N GLY A 110 -31.01 0.28 -18.11
CA GLY A 110 -31.05 1.59 -18.78
C GLY A 110 -29.72 2.34 -18.76
N LEU A 111 -28.83 2.03 -17.83
CA LEU A 111 -27.48 2.63 -17.77
C LEU A 111 -26.52 2.10 -18.86
N GLY A 112 -26.84 0.99 -19.54
CA GLY A 112 -26.05 0.47 -20.66
C GLY A 112 -24.67 -0.06 -20.27
N LEU A 113 -24.52 -0.54 -19.02
CA LEU A 113 -23.25 -1.10 -18.49
C LEU A 113 -23.31 -2.62 -18.31
N GLY A 114 -24.32 -3.29 -18.89
CA GLY A 114 -24.52 -4.73 -18.80
C GLY A 114 -25.48 -5.11 -17.66
N THR A 115 -25.36 -6.35 -17.19
CA THR A 115 -26.26 -6.90 -16.17
C THR A 115 -25.98 -6.29 -14.81
N PRO A 116 -27.00 -5.71 -14.13
CA PRO A 116 -26.86 -5.25 -12.77
C PRO A 116 -26.77 -6.44 -11.80
N TYR A 117 -25.74 -6.49 -10.96
CA TYR A 117 -25.56 -7.48 -9.91
C TYR A 117 -26.20 -6.99 -8.62
N CYS A 118 -27.22 -7.71 -8.17
CA CYS A 118 -27.93 -7.40 -6.93
C CYS A 118 -27.10 -7.83 -5.72
N ILE A 119 -26.83 -6.89 -4.84
CA ILE A 119 -26.15 -7.14 -3.57
C ILE A 119 -26.85 -6.44 -2.42
N SER A 120 -26.64 -6.93 -1.22
CA SER A 120 -26.96 -6.22 0.01
C SER A 120 -25.69 -6.08 0.85
N ALA A 121 -25.15 -4.87 0.93
CA ALA A 121 -24.00 -4.58 1.77
C ALA A 121 -24.32 -4.75 3.27
N ALA A 122 -25.60 -4.60 3.66
CA ALA A 122 -26.04 -4.75 5.04
C ALA A 122 -26.05 -6.23 5.47
N THR A 123 -26.62 -7.12 4.67
CA THR A 123 -26.76 -8.55 4.96
C THR A 123 -25.60 -9.39 4.46
N GLY A 124 -24.87 -8.92 3.47
CA GLY A 124 -23.81 -9.65 2.75
C GLY A 124 -24.36 -10.54 1.61
N SER A 125 -25.66 -10.48 1.31
CA SER A 125 -26.27 -11.24 0.21
C SER A 125 -25.68 -10.81 -1.13
N GLY A 126 -25.40 -11.76 -2.04
CA GLY A 126 -24.85 -11.52 -3.38
C GLY A 126 -23.37 -11.09 -3.41
N THR A 127 -22.75 -10.81 -2.27
CA THR A 127 -21.36 -10.32 -2.25
C THR A 127 -20.32 -11.39 -2.63
N GLY A 128 -20.60 -12.66 -2.39
CA GLY A 128 -19.74 -13.77 -2.82
C GLY A 128 -19.67 -13.86 -4.35
N ASP A 129 -20.81 -13.89 -5.02
CA ASP A 129 -20.90 -13.95 -6.48
C ASP A 129 -20.27 -12.71 -7.13
N LEU A 130 -20.43 -11.53 -6.50
CA LEU A 130 -19.76 -10.30 -6.94
C LEU A 130 -18.23 -10.43 -6.86
N LEU A 131 -17.69 -11.00 -5.78
CA LEU A 131 -16.24 -11.17 -5.61
C LEU A 131 -15.68 -12.22 -6.59
N ASP A 132 -16.42 -13.28 -6.90
CA ASP A 132 -16.05 -14.24 -7.95
C ASP A 132 -15.97 -13.55 -9.32
N LEU A 133 -16.94 -12.70 -9.64
CA LEU A 133 -16.94 -11.91 -10.88
C LEU A 133 -15.78 -10.93 -10.92
N VAL A 134 -15.45 -10.27 -9.81
CA VAL A 134 -14.27 -9.38 -9.71
C VAL A 134 -13.00 -10.17 -10.08
N LEU A 135 -12.80 -11.37 -9.51
CA LEU A 135 -11.64 -12.19 -9.83
C LEU A 135 -11.60 -12.61 -11.30
N GLU A 136 -12.76 -12.92 -11.89
CA GLU A 136 -12.87 -13.22 -13.33
C GLU A 136 -12.40 -12.03 -14.17
N LYS A 137 -12.87 -10.82 -13.86
CA LYS A 137 -12.52 -9.58 -14.60
C LYS A 137 -11.06 -9.15 -14.40
N LEU A 138 -10.48 -9.40 -13.25
CA LEU A 138 -9.06 -9.16 -12.99
C LEU A 138 -8.14 -10.17 -13.75
N GLY A 139 -8.70 -11.26 -14.31
CA GLY A 139 -7.93 -12.28 -15.03
C GLY A 139 -6.99 -13.08 -14.13
N PRO A 140 -6.20 -14.02 -14.68
CA PRO A 140 -5.27 -14.81 -13.90
C PRO A 140 -4.17 -13.95 -13.29
N GLU A 141 -3.73 -14.31 -12.07
CA GLU A 141 -2.56 -13.71 -11.45
C GLU A 141 -1.32 -14.03 -12.29
N THR A 142 -0.69 -13.03 -12.88
CA THR A 142 0.60 -13.20 -13.56
C THR A 142 1.66 -13.45 -12.50
N ARG A 143 1.84 -14.71 -12.10
CA ARG A 143 3.02 -15.12 -11.34
C ARG A 143 4.22 -14.89 -12.23
N GLN A 144 4.95 -13.81 -11.98
CA GLN A 144 6.28 -13.66 -12.57
C GLN A 144 7.16 -14.76 -11.97
N GLU A 145 7.59 -15.69 -12.85
CA GLU A 145 8.57 -16.71 -12.50
C GLU A 145 9.78 -16.06 -11.84
N GLU A 146 10.38 -16.78 -10.88
CA GLU A 146 11.54 -16.38 -10.08
C GLU A 146 12.83 -16.33 -10.93
N GLU A 147 12.86 -15.52 -11.96
CA GLU A 147 14.14 -15.02 -12.48
C GLU A 147 14.78 -14.14 -11.40
N ALA A 148 16.09 -14.18 -11.26
CA ALA A 148 16.91 -13.45 -10.27
C ALA A 148 16.30 -12.04 -10.09
N ARG A 149 15.53 -11.86 -9.02
CA ARG A 149 14.52 -10.78 -8.93
C ARG A 149 15.24 -9.47 -8.76
N ILE A 150 15.33 -8.73 -9.85
CA ILE A 150 15.83 -7.35 -9.80
C ILE A 150 14.92 -6.56 -8.86
N PRO A 151 15.46 -5.90 -7.81
CA PRO A 151 14.66 -5.19 -6.83
C PRO A 151 13.86 -4.06 -7.45
N ARG A 152 12.65 -3.83 -6.92
CA ARG A 152 11.73 -2.77 -7.36
C ARG A 152 11.62 -1.72 -6.27
N PHE A 153 11.98 -0.47 -6.58
CA PHE A 153 11.93 0.65 -5.66
C PHE A 153 10.87 1.65 -6.10
N ALA A 154 9.99 2.03 -5.16
CA ALA A 154 9.03 3.12 -5.35
C ALA A 154 9.49 4.37 -4.60
N ILE A 155 9.44 5.53 -5.25
CA ILE A 155 9.65 6.83 -4.61
C ILE A 155 8.27 7.45 -4.40
N VAL A 156 7.85 7.52 -3.15
CA VAL A 156 6.54 8.01 -2.74
C VAL A 156 6.66 9.19 -1.79
N GLY A 157 5.62 9.97 -1.65
CA GLY A 157 5.60 11.16 -0.81
C GLY A 157 4.56 12.14 -1.33
N ARG A 158 4.21 13.13 -0.53
CA ARG A 158 3.25 14.18 -0.89
C ARG A 158 3.66 14.98 -2.14
N PRO A 159 2.74 15.72 -2.78
CA PRO A 159 3.08 16.66 -3.82
C PRO A 159 4.19 17.63 -3.38
N ASN A 160 5.07 18.00 -4.30
CA ASN A 160 6.19 18.92 -4.07
C ASN A 160 7.26 18.50 -3.05
N ALA A 161 7.25 17.26 -2.54
CA ALA A 161 8.34 16.72 -1.71
C ALA A 161 9.66 16.55 -2.49
N GLY A 162 9.63 16.67 -3.82
CA GLY A 162 10.83 16.58 -4.68
C GLY A 162 11.04 15.23 -5.35
N LYS A 163 9.99 14.41 -5.49
CA LYS A 163 10.05 13.09 -6.15
C LYS A 163 10.64 13.17 -7.55
N SER A 164 10.09 14.04 -8.40
CA SER A 164 10.56 14.24 -9.78
C SER A 164 12.03 14.70 -9.82
N SER A 165 12.40 15.62 -8.92
CA SER A 165 13.78 16.10 -8.83
C SER A 165 14.74 14.99 -8.42
N LEU A 166 14.34 14.13 -7.48
CA LEU A 166 15.16 13.01 -7.02
C LEU A 166 15.35 11.97 -8.13
N ILE A 167 14.29 11.62 -8.84
CA ILE A 167 14.37 10.69 -9.97
C ILE A 167 15.24 11.26 -11.10
N ASN A 168 15.08 12.56 -11.42
CA ASN A 168 15.94 13.20 -12.40
C ASN A 168 17.40 13.24 -11.95
N ALA A 169 17.67 13.42 -10.65
CA ALA A 169 19.02 13.35 -10.10
C ALA A 169 19.66 11.96 -10.23
N PHE A 170 18.88 10.88 -10.15
CA PHE A 170 19.35 9.51 -10.38
C PHE A 170 19.59 9.23 -11.86
N ILE A 171 18.64 9.59 -12.74
CA ILE A 171 18.71 9.28 -14.17
C ILE A 171 19.81 10.10 -14.85
N GLY A 172 20.09 11.32 -14.36
CA GLY A 172 21.06 12.26 -14.94
C GLY A 172 20.54 12.92 -16.24
N GLU A 173 21.41 13.69 -16.90
CA GLU A 173 21.10 14.37 -18.16
C GLU A 173 21.15 13.44 -19.39
N ASP A 174 21.77 12.27 -19.26
CA ASP A 174 21.89 11.28 -20.34
C ASP A 174 20.61 10.46 -20.50
N ARG A 175 19.80 10.89 -21.46
CA ARG A 175 18.49 10.32 -21.83
C ARG A 175 18.56 8.92 -22.46
N HIS A 176 19.69 8.24 -22.49
CA HIS A 176 19.90 7.06 -23.33
C HIS A 176 19.81 5.69 -22.64
N ILE A 177 19.53 5.62 -21.34
CA ILE A 177 19.47 4.32 -20.63
C ILE A 177 18.14 4.21 -19.88
N VAL A 178 17.08 4.03 -20.65
CA VAL A 178 15.79 3.63 -20.09
C VAL A 178 15.12 2.73 -21.11
N THR A 179 15.28 1.45 -20.93
CA THR A 179 14.41 0.47 -21.56
C THR A 179 13.11 0.49 -20.78
N ASP A 180 12.11 1.22 -21.30
CA ASP A 180 10.74 1.06 -20.85
C ASP A 180 10.34 -0.37 -21.25
N ILE A 181 10.29 -1.28 -20.31
CA ILE A 181 9.67 -2.58 -20.54
C ILE A 181 8.17 -2.30 -20.51
N ALA A 182 7.61 -2.06 -21.70
CA ALA A 182 6.19 -2.01 -21.90
C ALA A 182 5.65 -3.44 -21.77
N GLY A 183 5.29 -3.84 -20.58
CA GLY A 183 4.27 -4.83 -20.37
C GLY A 183 2.94 -4.14 -20.63
N THR A 184 1.97 -4.87 -21.20
CA THR A 184 0.63 -4.45 -21.61
C THR A 184 0.16 -3.07 -21.10
N THR A 185 -0.53 -2.30 -21.91
CA THR A 185 -0.91 -0.88 -21.80
C THR A 185 -1.46 -0.36 -20.45
N ARG A 186 -1.43 -1.17 -19.38
CA ARG A 186 -1.94 -0.88 -18.02
C ARG A 186 -0.96 -1.18 -16.88
N ASP A 187 0.21 -1.81 -17.17
CA ASP A 187 1.19 -2.14 -16.12
C ASP A 187 1.99 -0.89 -15.73
N SER A 188 2.36 -0.83 -14.44
CA SER A 188 3.25 0.20 -13.89
C SER A 188 4.50 0.30 -14.76
N ILE A 189 4.84 1.50 -15.24
CA ILE A 189 6.04 1.68 -16.05
C ILE A 189 7.25 1.47 -15.15
N LEU A 190 7.94 0.37 -15.39
CA LEU A 190 9.19 0.02 -14.73
C LEU A 190 10.36 0.63 -15.51
N THR A 191 11.14 1.46 -14.86
CA THR A 191 12.36 2.01 -15.42
C THR A 191 13.57 1.33 -14.79
N ARG A 192 14.34 0.57 -15.56
CA ARG A 192 15.56 -0.06 -15.06
C ARG A 192 16.67 0.96 -14.86
N TYR A 193 17.35 0.88 -13.74
CA TYR A 193 18.53 1.63 -13.39
C TYR A 193 19.68 0.66 -13.15
N ASP A 194 20.71 0.70 -14.02
CA ASP A 194 21.85 -0.23 -14.01
C ASP A 194 23.20 0.49 -13.98
N LYS A 195 23.31 1.59 -13.24
CA LYS A 195 24.52 2.42 -13.16
C LYS A 195 25.19 2.34 -11.79
N PHE A 196 26.47 2.67 -11.74
CA PHE A 196 27.26 2.80 -10.50
C PHE A 196 27.23 1.57 -9.59
N GLY A 197 27.05 0.36 -10.16
CA GLY A 197 26.98 -0.89 -9.39
C GLY A 197 25.60 -1.15 -8.75
N PHE A 198 24.61 -0.37 -9.12
CA PHE A 198 23.21 -0.62 -8.79
C PHE A 198 22.50 -1.24 -9.98
N ASP A 199 21.60 -2.19 -9.70
CA ASP A 199 20.66 -2.77 -10.69
C ASP A 199 19.31 -2.93 -10.01
N PHE A 200 18.32 -2.12 -10.40
CA PHE A 200 16.97 -2.13 -9.85
C PHE A 200 15.96 -1.49 -10.81
N TYR A 201 14.69 -1.73 -10.57
CA TYR A 201 13.61 -1.02 -11.25
C TYR A 201 13.06 0.11 -10.38
N LEU A 202 12.89 1.29 -10.97
CA LEU A 202 12.05 2.35 -10.43
C LEU A 202 10.61 2.15 -10.91
N VAL A 203 9.67 2.10 -9.95
CA VAL A 203 8.25 1.94 -10.23
C VAL A 203 7.59 3.28 -10.45
N ASP A 204 6.69 3.38 -11.43
CA ASP A 204 5.86 4.55 -11.75
C ASP A 204 6.63 5.84 -12.09
N THR A 205 7.60 5.72 -12.97
CA THR A 205 8.34 6.89 -13.48
C THR A 205 7.59 7.68 -14.56
N ALA A 206 6.54 7.12 -15.16
CA ALA A 206 5.78 7.76 -16.25
C ALA A 206 5.02 9.01 -15.81
N GLY A 207 4.46 8.99 -14.62
CA GLY A 207 3.79 10.14 -14.04
C GLY A 207 4.71 11.34 -13.81
N ILE A 208 6.00 11.08 -13.75
CA ILE A 208 7.02 12.10 -13.54
C ILE A 208 7.52 12.65 -14.89
N ARG A 209 7.49 11.86 -15.96
CA ARG A 209 7.94 12.25 -17.30
C ARG A 209 6.91 12.99 -18.12
N LYS A 210 5.65 12.59 -18.03
CA LYS A 210 4.55 13.32 -18.67
C LYS A 210 4.10 14.45 -17.73
N LYS A 211 4.63 15.65 -17.92
CA LYS A 211 3.96 16.88 -17.49
C LYS A 211 2.65 17.00 -18.25
N SER A 212 1.65 16.23 -17.89
CA SER A 212 0.29 16.52 -18.35
C SER A 212 -0.22 17.67 -17.49
N LYS A 213 -0.47 18.79 -18.15
CA LYS A 213 -0.87 20.09 -17.57
C LYS A 213 -2.20 20.05 -16.79
N VAL A 214 -2.82 18.89 -16.58
CA VAL A 214 -4.22 18.79 -16.12
C VAL A 214 -4.38 18.07 -14.78
N SER A 215 -3.37 17.38 -14.21
CA SER A 215 -3.64 16.44 -13.12
C SER A 215 -2.78 16.54 -11.86
N GLU A 216 -1.88 17.53 -11.74
CA GLU A 216 -1.05 17.67 -10.51
C GLU A 216 -1.85 18.18 -9.30
N ASP A 217 -3.03 18.77 -9.52
CA ASP A 217 -3.84 19.38 -8.46
C ASP A 217 -4.89 18.43 -7.84
N LEU A 218 -5.11 17.25 -8.42
CA LEU A 218 -6.05 16.28 -7.86
C LEU A 218 -5.35 15.37 -6.83
N GLU A 219 -5.61 15.62 -5.56
CA GLU A 219 -5.10 14.82 -4.42
C GLU A 219 -5.37 13.32 -4.61
N PHE A 220 -6.55 12.97 -5.11
CA PHE A 220 -6.95 11.60 -5.42
C PHE A 220 -6.03 10.90 -6.43
N TYR A 221 -5.66 11.57 -7.51
CA TYR A 221 -4.76 11.02 -8.53
C TYR A 221 -3.36 10.72 -7.97
N SER A 222 -2.85 11.61 -7.14
CA SER A 222 -1.57 11.41 -6.46
C SER A 222 -1.60 10.20 -5.52
N VAL A 223 -2.73 9.97 -4.85
CA VAL A 223 -2.89 8.82 -3.94
C VAL A 223 -3.02 7.51 -4.70
N MET A 224 -3.84 7.45 -5.76
CA MET A 224 -3.99 6.24 -6.59
C MET A 224 -2.65 5.78 -7.17
N ARG A 225 -1.85 6.71 -7.68
CA ARG A 225 -0.49 6.42 -8.15
C ARG A 225 0.43 5.93 -7.04
N SER A 226 0.36 6.57 -5.87
CA SER A 226 1.15 6.13 -4.72
C SER A 226 0.79 4.71 -4.31
N ILE A 227 -0.50 4.34 -4.32
CA ILE A 227 -0.96 2.98 -4.04
C ILE A 227 -0.35 2.00 -5.04
N ARG A 228 -0.48 2.25 -6.35
CA ARG A 228 0.09 1.39 -7.39
C ARG A 228 1.60 1.24 -7.28
N ALA A 229 2.30 2.34 -7.07
CA ALA A 229 3.75 2.32 -6.90
C ALA A 229 4.15 1.48 -5.68
N ILE A 230 3.45 1.63 -4.55
CA ILE A 230 3.68 0.86 -3.34
C ILE A 230 3.43 -0.63 -3.61
N GLU A 231 2.30 -0.99 -4.20
CA GLU A 231 1.94 -2.39 -4.44
C GLU A 231 2.94 -3.13 -5.32
N ASN A 232 3.45 -2.46 -6.34
CA ASN A 232 4.38 -3.05 -7.31
C ASN A 232 5.87 -2.95 -6.90
N SER A 233 6.17 -2.46 -5.69
CA SER A 233 7.53 -2.32 -5.17
C SER A 233 7.88 -3.35 -4.12
N ASP A 234 9.19 -3.52 -3.87
CA ASP A 234 9.75 -4.27 -2.75
C ASP A 234 10.14 -3.34 -1.61
N VAL A 235 10.69 -2.17 -1.95
CA VAL A 235 11.14 -1.12 -1.02
C VAL A 235 10.53 0.21 -1.44
N CYS A 236 9.89 0.89 -0.49
CA CYS A 236 9.38 2.24 -0.65
C CYS A 236 10.37 3.24 -0.05
N ILE A 237 10.72 4.26 -0.82
CA ILE A 237 11.46 5.43 -0.38
C ILE A 237 10.43 6.53 -0.12
N LEU A 238 10.09 6.76 1.14
CA LEU A 238 9.18 7.83 1.54
C LEU A 238 9.92 9.15 1.63
N LEU A 239 9.58 10.07 0.74
CA LEU A 239 10.20 11.39 0.64
C LEU A 239 9.44 12.41 1.47
N ILE A 240 10.11 12.99 2.46
CA ILE A 240 9.60 14.04 3.34
C ILE A 240 10.36 15.35 3.06
N ASP A 241 9.64 16.45 2.98
CA ASP A 241 10.22 17.79 2.80
C ASP A 241 10.75 18.32 4.13
N ALA A 242 12.07 18.52 4.24
CA ALA A 242 12.73 18.99 5.44
C ALA A 242 12.22 20.37 5.92
N THR A 243 11.78 21.23 5.01
CA THR A 243 11.32 22.59 5.32
C THR A 243 9.93 22.62 5.99
N ARG A 244 9.16 21.54 5.83
CA ARG A 244 7.79 21.43 6.36
C ARG A 244 7.66 20.36 7.45
N GLY A 245 8.64 19.47 7.54
CA GLY A 245 8.59 18.31 8.43
C GLY A 245 7.53 17.28 7.99
N ILE A 246 7.18 16.39 8.92
CA ILE A 246 6.21 15.33 8.68
C ILE A 246 4.77 15.86 8.84
N GLU A 247 3.94 15.67 7.82
CA GLU A 247 2.54 16.10 7.78
C GLU A 247 1.58 14.89 7.72
N SER A 248 0.27 15.16 7.81
CA SER A 248 -0.77 14.10 7.80
C SER A 248 -0.76 13.28 6.50
N GLN A 249 -0.47 13.90 5.36
CA GLN A 249 -0.37 13.18 4.08
C GLN A 249 0.82 12.22 4.05
N ASP A 250 1.96 12.56 4.67
CA ASP A 250 3.10 11.66 4.78
C ASP A 250 2.74 10.45 5.64
N MET A 251 1.96 10.65 6.72
CA MET A 251 1.45 9.58 7.57
C MET A 251 0.47 8.66 6.83
N ASN A 252 -0.40 9.19 5.99
CA ASN A 252 -1.30 8.38 5.16
C ASN A 252 -0.51 7.48 4.21
N ILE A 253 0.53 8.01 3.55
CA ILE A 253 1.40 7.22 2.67
C ILE A 253 2.17 6.16 3.47
N PHE A 254 2.69 6.52 4.65
CA PHE A 254 3.35 5.57 5.54
C PHE A 254 2.43 4.41 5.94
N GLN A 255 1.18 4.70 6.30
CA GLN A 255 0.20 3.66 6.60
C GLN A 255 -0.11 2.75 5.40
N LEU A 256 -0.16 3.31 4.18
CA LEU A 256 -0.30 2.52 2.95
C LEU A 256 0.90 1.57 2.76
N ILE A 257 2.13 2.03 3.00
CA ILE A 257 3.35 1.21 2.95
C ILE A 257 3.25 0.06 3.95
N GLN A 258 2.82 0.33 5.20
CA GLN A 258 2.66 -0.67 6.24
C GLN A 258 1.56 -1.70 5.90
N ARG A 259 0.38 -1.25 5.45
CA ARG A 259 -0.73 -2.13 5.05
C ARG A 259 -0.34 -3.06 3.91
N ASN A 260 0.51 -2.58 3.00
CA ASN A 260 1.06 -3.37 1.89
C ASN A 260 2.30 -4.18 2.29
N GLN A 261 2.70 -4.14 3.56
CA GLN A 261 3.86 -4.87 4.08
C GLN A 261 5.14 -4.66 3.24
N LYS A 262 5.36 -3.43 2.77
CA LYS A 262 6.55 -3.06 2.01
C LYS A 262 7.66 -2.60 2.92
N SER A 263 8.90 -2.82 2.48
CA SER A 263 10.06 -2.28 3.19
C SER A 263 10.15 -0.76 3.01
N LEU A 264 10.70 -0.07 3.99
CA LEU A 264 10.68 1.39 4.09
C LEU A 264 12.10 1.96 4.27
N VAL A 265 12.39 3.00 3.51
CA VAL A 265 13.47 3.95 3.76
C VAL A 265 12.87 5.35 3.78
N VAL A 266 13.14 6.14 4.80
CA VAL A 266 12.69 7.53 4.87
C VAL A 266 13.80 8.43 4.36
N ALA A 267 13.48 9.31 3.42
CA ALA A 267 14.40 10.30 2.85
C ALA A 267 13.92 11.71 3.19
N ILE A 268 14.70 12.43 3.97
CA ILE A 268 14.45 13.83 4.29
C ILE A 268 15.09 14.68 3.21
N ASN A 269 14.27 15.14 2.28
CA ASN A 269 14.74 15.89 1.10
C ASN A 269 14.71 17.40 1.32
N LYS A 270 15.36 18.14 0.45
CA LYS A 270 15.58 19.59 0.55
C LYS A 270 16.40 19.98 1.79
N TRP A 271 17.27 19.11 2.23
CA TRP A 271 18.15 19.35 3.38
C TRP A 271 19.11 20.53 3.16
N ASP A 272 19.36 20.91 1.91
CA ASP A 272 20.10 22.11 1.52
C ASP A 272 19.45 23.39 2.02
N LEU A 273 18.13 23.44 2.14
CA LEU A 273 17.34 24.61 2.57
C LEU A 273 17.21 24.75 4.10
N VAL A 274 17.64 23.74 4.87
CA VAL A 274 17.61 23.78 6.33
C VAL A 274 18.82 24.55 6.83
N GLU A 275 18.60 25.55 7.69
CA GLU A 275 19.67 26.39 8.23
C GLU A 275 20.47 25.67 9.30
N ASP A 276 19.81 25.10 10.32
CA ASP A 276 20.47 24.34 11.38
C ASP A 276 20.68 22.89 10.97
N LYS A 277 21.97 22.55 10.72
CA LYS A 277 22.42 21.19 10.36
C LYS A 277 23.23 20.55 11.49
N SER A 278 23.08 21.05 12.71
CA SER A 278 23.74 20.48 13.89
C SER A 278 23.26 19.03 14.12
N GLN A 279 24.12 18.24 14.78
CA GLN A 279 23.75 16.87 15.14
C GLN A 279 22.48 16.84 15.99
N ARG A 280 22.31 17.81 16.87
CA ARG A 280 21.11 17.94 17.72
C ARG A 280 19.84 18.15 16.89
N ALA A 281 19.89 18.95 15.83
CA ALA A 281 18.76 19.16 14.93
C ALA A 281 18.44 17.89 14.14
N ILE A 282 19.46 17.16 13.69
CA ILE A 282 19.31 15.88 13.00
C ILE A 282 18.63 14.86 13.92
N ASP A 283 19.13 14.70 15.14
CA ASP A 283 18.59 13.75 16.12
C ASP A 283 17.13 14.08 16.46
N HIS A 284 16.83 15.35 16.72
CA HIS A 284 15.46 15.80 16.98
C HIS A 284 14.50 15.51 15.81
N PHE A 285 14.96 15.71 14.57
CA PHE A 285 14.18 15.37 13.37
C PHE A 285 13.89 13.87 13.28
N GLN A 286 14.90 13.05 13.55
CA GLN A 286 14.77 11.59 13.55
C GLN A 286 13.81 11.11 14.63
N ASP A 287 13.95 11.62 15.85
CA ASP A 287 13.09 11.24 16.98
C ASP A 287 11.63 11.62 16.72
N THR A 288 11.38 12.83 16.22
CA THR A 288 10.03 13.28 15.85
C THR A 288 9.38 12.37 14.81
N ILE A 289 10.14 11.93 13.80
CA ILE A 289 9.62 11.03 12.77
C ILE A 289 9.32 9.65 13.36
N ARG A 290 10.23 9.08 14.17
CA ARG A 290 10.05 7.78 14.80
C ARG A 290 8.87 7.75 15.74
N GLU A 291 8.70 8.76 16.59
CA GLU A 291 7.57 8.90 17.50
C GLU A 291 6.23 8.93 16.74
N ARG A 292 6.15 9.67 15.64
CA ARG A 292 4.92 9.76 14.85
C ARG A 292 4.60 8.49 14.07
N MET A 293 5.62 7.73 13.66
CA MET A 293 5.47 6.50 12.89
C MET A 293 5.38 5.24 13.76
N ALA A 294 5.51 5.37 15.09
CA ALA A 294 5.35 4.24 16.00
C ALA A 294 4.01 3.51 15.77
N PRO A 295 3.94 2.19 15.96
CA PRO A 295 4.95 1.31 16.58
C PRO A 295 6.04 0.76 15.64
N PHE A 296 6.02 1.06 14.35
CA PHE A 296 7.09 0.69 13.43
C PHE A 296 8.04 1.88 13.27
N ASP A 297 9.11 1.89 14.03
CA ASP A 297 10.11 2.96 14.14
C ASP A 297 11.52 2.52 13.75
N ASP A 298 11.73 1.21 13.52
CA ASP A 298 13.00 0.64 13.07
C ASP A 298 13.13 0.71 11.54
N PHE A 299 13.46 1.89 11.03
CA PHE A 299 13.78 2.12 9.62
C PHE A 299 14.90 3.14 9.46
N PRO A 300 15.68 3.05 8.36
CA PRO A 300 16.73 4.02 8.07
C PRO A 300 16.16 5.36 7.63
N ILE A 301 16.77 6.45 8.12
CA ILE A 301 16.45 7.84 7.74
C ILE A 301 17.70 8.45 7.10
N ILE A 302 17.57 8.98 5.88
CA ILE A 302 18.63 9.59 5.12
C ILE A 302 18.28 11.04 4.79
N PHE A 303 19.13 11.97 5.19
CA PHE A 303 18.98 13.39 4.86
C PHE A 303 19.63 13.66 3.49
N THR A 304 18.81 14.12 2.54
CA THR A 304 19.22 14.26 1.13
C THR A 304 18.89 15.64 0.58
N SER A 305 19.55 16.00 -0.51
CA SER A 305 19.11 17.07 -1.39
C SER A 305 19.14 16.57 -2.83
N ALA A 306 17.98 16.47 -3.44
CA ALA A 306 17.86 16.12 -4.85
C ALA A 306 18.49 17.20 -5.76
N LEU A 307 18.43 18.49 -5.34
CA LEU A 307 18.95 19.61 -6.10
C LEU A 307 20.48 19.61 -6.14
N THR A 308 21.11 19.48 -4.97
CA THR A 308 22.58 19.48 -4.85
C THR A 308 23.20 18.09 -5.00
N LYS A 309 22.38 17.05 -5.25
CA LYS A 309 22.76 15.63 -5.34
C LYS A 309 23.42 15.09 -4.05
N GLN A 310 23.17 15.72 -2.91
CA GLN A 310 23.75 15.31 -1.63
C GLN A 310 23.14 14.00 -1.16
N ARG A 311 23.99 13.00 -0.86
CA ARG A 311 23.66 11.68 -0.31
C ARG A 311 22.62 10.86 -1.10
N ILE A 312 22.38 11.17 -2.38
CA ILE A 312 21.42 10.41 -3.21
C ILE A 312 21.88 8.97 -3.44
N TYR A 313 23.18 8.74 -3.65
CA TYR A 313 23.73 7.38 -3.80
C TYR A 313 23.72 6.60 -2.49
N LYS A 314 23.92 7.28 -1.35
CA LYS A 314 23.75 6.66 -0.02
C LYS A 314 22.32 6.20 0.22
N LEU A 315 21.34 6.97 -0.27
CA LEU A 315 19.94 6.58 -0.24
C LEU A 315 19.68 5.29 -1.04
N LEU A 316 20.22 5.18 -2.26
CA LEU A 316 20.12 3.96 -3.08
C LEU A 316 20.81 2.77 -2.44
N GLU A 317 22.00 2.97 -1.88
CA GLU A 317 22.72 1.92 -1.14
C GLU A 317 21.91 1.42 0.06
N THR A 318 21.30 2.35 0.80
CA THR A 318 20.45 2.01 1.93
C THR A 318 19.22 1.24 1.49
N ALA A 319 18.53 1.65 0.41
CA ALA A 319 17.39 0.92 -0.14
C ALA A 319 17.77 -0.49 -0.61
N LYS A 320 18.94 -0.65 -1.25
CA LYS A 320 19.50 -1.96 -1.63
C LYS A 320 19.75 -2.84 -0.41
N ASN A 321 20.34 -2.29 0.65
CA ASN A 321 20.59 -3.02 1.89
C ASN A 321 19.30 -3.48 2.57
N VAL A 322 18.28 -2.62 2.61
CA VAL A 322 16.94 -2.97 3.13
C VAL A 322 16.30 -4.11 2.30
N TYR A 323 16.45 -4.08 0.97
CA TYR A 323 16.00 -5.17 0.12
C TYR A 323 16.72 -6.49 0.43
N ILE A 324 18.04 -6.45 0.61
CA ILE A 324 18.84 -7.64 0.99
C ILE A 324 18.36 -8.18 2.35
N GLN A 325 18.12 -7.31 3.33
CA GLN A 325 17.60 -7.71 4.64
C GLN A 325 16.21 -8.34 4.54
N ARG A 326 15.34 -7.83 3.66
CA ARG A 326 14.04 -8.43 3.37
C ARG A 326 14.14 -9.88 2.91
N GLN A 327 15.21 -10.23 2.20
CA GLN A 327 15.47 -11.59 1.72
C GLN A 327 16.29 -12.46 2.68
N ALA A 328 16.75 -11.88 3.79
CA ALA A 328 17.60 -12.57 4.73
C ALA A 328 16.93 -13.82 5.31
N ARG A 329 17.69 -14.91 5.41
CA ARG A 329 17.23 -16.17 5.97
C ARG A 329 18.07 -16.54 7.17
N ILE A 330 17.39 -16.88 8.25
CA ILE A 330 17.97 -17.37 9.50
C ILE A 330 17.75 -18.86 9.55
N THR A 331 18.81 -19.64 9.79
CA THR A 331 18.68 -21.09 9.97
C THR A 331 17.85 -21.39 11.22
N THR A 332 17.05 -22.44 11.14
CA THR A 332 16.20 -22.86 12.26
C THR A 332 17.00 -23.15 13.53
N ALA A 333 18.19 -23.75 13.39
CA ALA A 333 19.08 -24.00 14.52
C ALA A 333 19.47 -22.71 15.24
N LYS A 334 19.98 -21.71 14.51
CA LYS A 334 20.41 -20.43 15.06
C LYS A 334 19.23 -19.64 15.66
N LEU A 335 18.05 -19.70 15.02
CA LEU A 335 16.85 -19.03 15.52
C LEU A 335 16.41 -19.63 16.86
N ASN A 336 16.42 -20.98 17.01
CA ASN A 336 16.06 -21.62 18.26
C ASN A 336 17.12 -21.41 19.34
N GLU A 337 18.40 -21.46 19.01
CA GLU A 337 19.52 -21.22 19.91
C GLU A 337 19.40 -19.83 20.58
N GLU A 338 19.05 -18.80 19.83
CA GLU A 338 18.95 -17.42 20.35
C GLU A 338 17.58 -17.12 21.00
N MET A 339 16.49 -17.60 20.42
CA MET A 339 15.14 -17.19 20.85
C MET A 339 14.59 -18.04 21.99
N LEU A 340 14.88 -19.36 22.07
CA LEU A 340 14.30 -20.20 23.12
C LEU A 340 14.76 -19.82 24.52
N PRO A 341 16.04 -19.52 24.79
CA PRO A 341 16.48 -19.07 26.11
C PRO A 341 15.80 -17.74 26.51
N LEU A 342 15.58 -16.82 25.57
CA LEU A 342 14.87 -15.56 25.83
C LEU A 342 13.41 -15.81 26.20
N ILE A 343 12.76 -16.74 25.50
CA ILE A 343 11.35 -17.10 25.76
C ILE A 343 11.21 -17.84 27.10
N GLU A 344 12.19 -18.65 27.50
CA GLU A 344 12.22 -19.31 28.81
C GLU A 344 12.42 -18.29 29.93
N ALA A 345 13.27 -17.28 29.74
CA ALA A 345 13.47 -16.21 30.72
C ALA A 345 12.25 -15.27 30.83
N TYR A 346 11.55 -15.04 29.73
CA TYR A 346 10.39 -14.17 29.64
C TYR A 346 9.21 -14.89 28.97
N PRO A 347 8.56 -15.85 29.61
CA PRO A 347 7.49 -16.64 29.00
C PRO A 347 6.22 -15.80 28.76
N PRO A 348 5.37 -16.21 27.81
CA PRO A 348 4.07 -15.58 27.62
C PRO A 348 3.26 -15.56 28.93
N PRO A 349 2.55 -14.44 29.21
CA PRO A 349 1.73 -14.36 30.42
C PRO A 349 0.72 -15.51 30.51
N SER A 350 0.61 -16.12 31.67
CA SER A 350 -0.39 -17.15 31.92
C SER A 350 -1.80 -16.56 31.90
N ILE A 351 -2.75 -17.27 31.30
CA ILE A 351 -4.15 -16.85 31.26
C ILE A 351 -5.02 -17.90 31.92
N LYS A 352 -5.80 -17.50 32.92
CA LYS A 352 -6.70 -18.39 33.70
C LYS A 352 -5.97 -19.63 34.25
N GLY A 353 -4.76 -19.43 34.79
CA GLY A 353 -3.94 -20.51 35.34
C GLY A 353 -3.30 -21.47 34.35
N LYS A 354 -3.44 -21.20 33.03
CA LYS A 354 -2.84 -21.99 31.95
C LYS A 354 -1.48 -21.42 31.59
N TYR A 355 -0.44 -22.24 31.68
CA TYR A 355 0.92 -21.87 31.25
C TYR A 355 1.11 -22.10 29.75
N ILE A 356 1.59 -21.08 29.07
CA ILE A 356 1.89 -21.12 27.64
C ILE A 356 3.37 -21.45 27.49
N LYS A 357 3.67 -22.53 26.74
CA LYS A 357 5.04 -22.93 26.44
C LYS A 357 5.28 -22.90 24.93
N ILE A 358 6.29 -22.13 24.50
CA ILE A 358 6.81 -22.13 23.15
C ILE A 358 8.04 -23.02 23.13
N LYS A 359 8.06 -24.04 22.29
CA LYS A 359 9.12 -25.08 22.29
C LYS A 359 9.96 -25.07 21.03
N TYR A 360 9.55 -24.34 20.01
CA TYR A 360 10.19 -24.38 18.72
C TYR A 360 9.79 -23.13 17.91
N CYS A 361 10.72 -22.61 17.14
CA CYS A 361 10.45 -21.55 16.19
C CYS A 361 11.23 -21.77 14.87
N MET A 362 10.68 -21.27 13.79
CA MET A 362 11.31 -21.31 12.48
C MET A 362 10.91 -20.11 11.63
N GLN A 363 11.76 -19.74 10.68
CA GLN A 363 11.40 -18.81 9.61
C GLN A 363 10.73 -19.60 8.48
N LEU A 364 9.59 -19.10 7.99
CA LEU A 364 8.90 -19.72 6.87
C LEU A 364 9.72 -19.56 5.58
N PRO A 365 9.90 -20.63 4.80
CA PRO A 365 10.51 -20.54 3.49
C PRO A 365 9.57 -19.84 2.49
N ASN A 366 10.13 -19.30 1.41
CA ASN A 366 9.40 -18.78 0.24
C ASN A 366 8.34 -17.71 0.56
N THR A 367 8.59 -16.90 1.59
CA THR A 367 7.75 -15.73 1.91
C THR A 367 8.40 -14.47 1.38
N GLN A 368 7.59 -13.56 0.82
CA GLN A 368 8.07 -12.25 0.34
C GLN A 368 8.61 -11.38 1.48
N ILE A 369 8.16 -11.64 2.71
CA ILE A 369 8.51 -10.90 3.92
C ILE A 369 9.03 -11.90 4.94
N PRO A 370 10.06 -11.55 5.75
CA PRO A 370 10.51 -12.37 6.84
C PRO A 370 9.34 -12.73 7.77
N SER A 371 8.98 -14.01 7.78
CA SER A 371 7.84 -14.53 8.53
C SER A 371 8.29 -15.63 9.46
N PHE A 372 8.03 -15.48 10.74
CA PHE A 372 8.47 -16.40 11.79
C PHE A 372 7.28 -17.08 12.43
N VAL A 373 7.39 -18.40 12.61
CA VAL A 373 6.38 -19.22 13.29
C VAL A 373 6.95 -19.70 14.61
N PHE A 374 6.21 -19.47 15.68
CA PHE A 374 6.48 -19.97 17.02
C PHE A 374 5.42 -21.01 17.37
N TYR A 375 5.85 -22.22 17.73
CA TYR A 375 4.97 -23.31 18.05
C TYR A 375 4.70 -23.38 19.55
N ALA A 376 3.46 -23.10 19.93
CA ALA A 376 2.99 -23.08 21.30
C ALA A 376 1.97 -24.18 21.59
N ASN A 377 1.86 -24.60 22.85
CA ASN A 377 0.82 -25.52 23.29
C ASN A 377 -0.59 -24.90 23.30
N LEU A 378 -0.69 -23.58 23.48
CA LEU A 378 -1.94 -22.83 23.57
C LEU A 378 -1.83 -21.52 22.78
N PRO A 379 -1.76 -21.58 21.44
CA PRO A 379 -1.48 -20.42 20.57
C PRO A 379 -2.54 -19.32 20.69
N GLN A 380 -3.80 -19.67 20.93
CA GLN A 380 -4.91 -18.73 21.03
C GLN A 380 -4.82 -17.78 22.23
N TYR A 381 -3.95 -18.08 23.19
CA TYR A 381 -3.74 -17.22 24.37
C TYR A 381 -2.50 -16.32 24.27
N VAL A 382 -1.69 -16.44 23.21
CA VAL A 382 -0.57 -15.52 22.97
C VAL A 382 -1.12 -14.23 22.34
N LYS A 383 -1.09 -13.14 23.13
CA LYS A 383 -1.63 -11.84 22.73
C LYS A 383 -0.63 -11.00 21.94
N GLU A 384 -1.12 -9.99 21.22
CA GLU A 384 -0.32 -9.07 20.40
C GLU A 384 0.87 -8.43 21.13
N PRO A 385 0.79 -7.99 22.40
CA PRO A 385 1.96 -7.44 23.09
C PRO A 385 3.13 -8.42 23.16
N TYR A 386 2.86 -9.73 23.30
CA TYR A 386 3.91 -10.73 23.33
C TYR A 386 4.49 -11.01 21.94
N LYS A 387 3.68 -10.95 20.89
CA LYS A 387 4.20 -11.02 19.50
C LYS A 387 5.13 -9.85 19.19
N ARG A 388 4.78 -8.65 19.64
CA ARG A 388 5.67 -7.47 19.51
C ARG A 388 6.98 -7.66 20.30
N PHE A 389 6.91 -8.24 21.49
CA PHE A 389 8.11 -8.61 22.25
C PHE A 389 9.01 -9.55 21.44
N LEU A 390 8.46 -10.60 20.84
CA LEU A 390 9.21 -11.54 20.00
C LEU A 390 9.82 -10.83 18.77
N GLU A 391 9.04 -9.98 18.12
CA GLU A 391 9.52 -9.16 16.98
C GLU A 391 10.71 -8.28 17.39
N ASN A 392 10.58 -7.54 18.48
CA ASN A 392 11.65 -6.67 18.99
C ASN A 392 12.92 -7.49 19.30
N LYS A 393 12.78 -8.68 19.92
CA LYS A 393 13.91 -9.56 20.20
C LYS A 393 14.58 -10.11 18.93
N ILE A 394 13.81 -10.38 17.87
CA ILE A 394 14.36 -10.72 16.56
C ILE A 394 15.14 -9.53 15.98
N ARG A 395 14.60 -8.31 16.02
CA ARG A 395 15.27 -7.11 15.54
C ARG A 395 16.55 -6.77 16.29
N GLU A 396 16.59 -7.01 17.60
CA GLU A 396 17.82 -6.85 18.42
C GLU A 396 18.95 -7.81 18.02
N ARG A 397 18.62 -9.01 17.53
CA ARG A 397 19.59 -10.06 17.17
C ARG A 397 19.98 -10.04 15.69
N TRP A 398 19.05 -9.68 14.84
CA TRP A 398 19.24 -9.66 13.40
C TRP A 398 18.77 -8.33 12.81
N ASN A 399 19.54 -7.83 11.88
CA ASN A 399 19.22 -6.56 11.24
C ASN A 399 18.08 -6.73 10.22
N PHE A 400 16.90 -6.23 10.58
CA PHE A 400 15.73 -6.12 9.71
C PHE A 400 15.23 -4.68 9.61
N SER A 401 16.14 -3.70 9.81
CA SER A 401 15.76 -2.28 9.76
C SER A 401 15.10 -1.92 8.43
N GLY A 402 13.97 -1.23 8.49
CA GLY A 402 13.15 -0.89 7.34
C GLY A 402 12.34 -2.05 6.76
N THR A 403 12.44 -3.26 7.31
CA THR A 403 11.74 -4.44 6.79
C THR A 403 10.63 -4.87 7.74
N PRO A 404 9.38 -5.04 7.29
CA PRO A 404 8.33 -5.60 8.11
C PRO A 404 8.61 -7.07 8.43
N ILE A 405 8.18 -7.52 9.61
CA ILE A 405 8.29 -8.90 10.08
C ILE A 405 6.93 -9.42 10.48
N ASN A 406 6.60 -10.64 10.07
CA ASN A 406 5.39 -11.32 10.50
C ASN A 406 5.70 -12.35 11.60
N ILE A 407 4.93 -12.31 12.69
CA ILE A 407 5.00 -13.29 13.78
C ILE A 407 3.71 -14.10 13.84
N PHE A 408 3.82 -15.38 13.58
CA PHE A 408 2.73 -16.34 13.67
C PHE A 408 2.91 -17.24 14.88
N ILE A 409 1.82 -17.50 15.59
CA ILE A 409 1.80 -18.49 16.69
C ILE A 409 0.90 -19.64 16.23
N ARG A 410 1.45 -20.84 16.21
CA ARG A 410 0.74 -22.04 15.77
C ARG A 410 0.76 -23.13 16.84
N GLN A 411 -0.20 -24.03 16.78
CA GLN A 411 -0.19 -25.23 17.58
C GLN A 411 0.83 -26.20 17.00
N LYS A 412 1.54 -26.92 17.86
CA LYS A 412 2.45 -27.97 17.45
C LYS A 412 1.67 -29.24 17.10
#